data_5de30ac3d550962b347133bf4b7284d4
#
_entry.id   5de30ac3d550962b347133bf4b7284d4
#
_cell.length_a   1.000
_cell.length_b   1.000
_cell.length_c   1.000
_cell.angle_alpha   90.00
_cell.angle_beta   90.00
_cell.angle_gamma   90.00
#
_symmetry.space_group_name_H-M   'P 1'
#
loop_
_entity.id
_entity.type
_entity.pdbx_description
1 polymer ?
#
loop_
_entity_poly.entity_id
_entity_poly.type
_entity_poly.pdbx_seq_one_letter_code
_entity_poly.pdbx_strand_id
1 'polypeptide(L)'
;MIPRRVSDNSVTGTAEEITSDIILPDSRIPSTPEVGTESNAGDVATEWNVDGEQDDLFAGAFCGDWETVNANKKTLTLGNAIKSFLMVKKYPQTPVAWQMFEKLYVNQLTMDFATDAFVKLTWNLMGSNNPEKVFIEPSTYDGKTLSYGTALTGKSFLTKKGWLKYGDSVNNLVAVRQSPSMNITINNNLERTPALFEDESIENSLGDFLVEGSFDVYNVDDLGHQIYNDAVKGKDKVLQVRVQREVNGVTTSYTLTLNVHLKAPSESKNGNKLQFSVGFQLNAVTDLKLEKEVSSAPTPVDAETPSFSSELEDTTIESGESTVLNGTATVTDGGTVTYQWYKDDEPIEDETSASLTVTEGGTYKVVATNTNTSATGSQTASANQSCTITVQ
;
A
#
# COMPACT_ATOMS: atom_id res chain seq x y z
N MET A 1 2.16 -19.34 -2.17
CA MET A 1 2.70 -18.37 -3.19
C MET A 1 1.67 -17.29 -3.43
N ILE A 2 2.09 -16.06 -3.61
CA ILE A 2 1.21 -14.91 -3.89
C ILE A 2 1.28 -14.64 -5.39
N PRO A 3 0.18 -14.80 -6.15
CA PRO A 3 0.14 -14.41 -7.55
C PRO A 3 0.35 -12.89 -7.67
N ARG A 4 1.30 -12.47 -8.53
CA ARG A 4 1.63 -11.05 -8.71
C ARG A 4 1.11 -10.54 -10.05
N ARG A 5 0.65 -9.31 -10.06
CA ARG A 5 0.32 -8.57 -11.27
C ARG A 5 1.60 -7.97 -11.83
N VAL A 6 2.01 -8.47 -12.98
CA VAL A 6 3.22 -8.01 -13.66
C VAL A 6 2.85 -7.38 -15.01
N SER A 7 3.53 -6.30 -15.37
CA SER A 7 3.43 -5.71 -16.70
C SER A 7 4.42 -6.34 -17.67
N ASP A 8 5.54 -6.83 -17.16
CA ASP A 8 6.55 -7.57 -17.91
C ASP A 8 7.34 -8.51 -17.00
N ASN A 9 7.87 -9.59 -17.58
CA ASN A 9 8.73 -10.54 -16.89
C ASN A 9 9.73 -11.16 -17.88
N SER A 10 10.97 -10.67 -17.86
CA SER A 10 12.07 -11.13 -18.70
C SER A 10 12.97 -12.20 -18.03
N VAL A 11 12.66 -12.62 -16.79
CA VAL A 11 13.49 -13.62 -16.10
C VAL A 11 13.59 -14.88 -16.92
N THR A 12 14.82 -15.30 -17.19
CA THR A 12 15.17 -16.49 -17.95
C THR A 12 16.41 -17.16 -17.38
N GLY A 13 16.53 -18.46 -17.56
CA GLY A 13 17.73 -19.21 -17.27
C GLY A 13 18.70 -19.15 -18.44
N THR A 14 19.97 -19.20 -18.16
CA THR A 14 21.07 -19.28 -19.11
C THR A 14 22.11 -20.27 -18.57
N ALA A 15 22.82 -20.89 -19.49
CA ALA A 15 24.01 -21.70 -19.18
C ALA A 15 25.19 -21.16 -19.98
N GLU A 16 26.34 -21.15 -19.39
CA GLU A 16 27.58 -20.83 -20.12
C GLU A 16 27.92 -21.96 -21.08
N GLU A 17 28.44 -21.64 -22.27
CA GLU A 17 28.97 -22.60 -23.20
C GLU A 17 30.48 -22.64 -23.03
N ILE A 18 31.02 -23.84 -22.71
CA ILE A 18 32.45 -24.11 -22.61
C ILE A 18 32.89 -24.71 -23.94
N THR A 19 33.70 -23.98 -24.68
CA THR A 19 34.32 -24.50 -25.92
C THR A 19 35.76 -24.93 -25.66
N SER A 20 36.13 -26.11 -26.17
CA SER A 20 37.51 -26.55 -26.16
C SER A 20 38.29 -26.01 -27.36
N ASP A 21 39.52 -25.58 -27.12
CA ASP A 21 40.43 -25.19 -28.21
C ASP A 21 41.01 -26.42 -28.96
N ILE A 22 40.61 -27.65 -28.55
CA ILE A 22 41.07 -28.86 -29.19
C ILE A 22 40.34 -29.05 -30.51
N ILE A 23 41.13 -29.08 -31.61
CA ILE A 23 40.65 -29.47 -32.92
C ILE A 23 40.63 -30.99 -33.00
N LEU A 24 39.48 -31.56 -33.40
CA LEU A 24 39.40 -33.01 -33.58
C LEU A 24 40.41 -33.50 -34.57
N PRO A 25 41.05 -34.69 -34.35
CA PRO A 25 41.98 -35.30 -35.29
C PRO A 25 41.34 -35.43 -36.69
N ASP A 26 42.09 -35.05 -37.71
CA ASP A 26 41.67 -35.09 -39.11
C ASP A 26 40.46 -34.18 -39.46
N SER A 27 40.14 -33.21 -38.61
CA SER A 27 39.09 -32.24 -38.82
C SER A 27 39.59 -30.79 -38.58
N ARG A 28 38.99 -29.84 -39.26
CA ARG A 28 39.16 -28.40 -38.94
C ARG A 28 38.00 -27.86 -38.08
N ILE A 29 37.20 -28.77 -37.52
CA ILE A 29 36.01 -28.46 -36.75
C ILE A 29 36.41 -28.50 -35.26
N PRO A 30 36.14 -27.40 -34.49
CA PRO A 30 36.30 -27.43 -33.02
C PRO A 30 35.40 -28.48 -32.40
N SER A 31 35.75 -28.94 -31.21
CA SER A 31 34.85 -29.81 -30.42
C SER A 31 33.52 -29.12 -30.17
N THR A 32 32.46 -29.91 -30.01
CA THR A 32 31.15 -29.37 -29.62
C THR A 32 31.24 -28.68 -28.27
N PRO A 33 30.60 -27.50 -28.12
CA PRO A 33 30.51 -26.83 -26.82
C PRO A 33 29.82 -27.73 -25.78
N GLU A 34 30.24 -27.64 -24.54
CA GLU A 34 29.62 -28.27 -23.39
C GLU A 34 28.92 -27.20 -22.53
N VAL A 35 27.90 -27.61 -21.78
CA VAL A 35 27.19 -26.73 -20.86
C VAL A 35 28.05 -26.51 -19.60
N GLY A 36 28.31 -25.28 -19.27
CA GLY A 36 28.99 -24.84 -18.06
C GLY A 36 28.03 -24.41 -16.96
N THR A 37 28.46 -23.47 -16.13
CA THR A 37 27.69 -23.01 -14.98
C THR A 37 26.31 -22.39 -15.42
N GLU A 38 25.27 -22.89 -14.78
CA GLU A 38 23.92 -22.39 -14.97
C GLU A 38 23.61 -21.16 -14.13
N SER A 39 22.71 -20.34 -14.62
CA SER A 39 22.26 -19.15 -13.90
C SER A 39 20.90 -18.66 -14.43
N ASN A 40 20.26 -17.79 -13.67
CA ASN A 40 19.10 -17.05 -14.17
C ASN A 40 19.17 -15.57 -13.77
N ALA A 41 18.59 -14.72 -14.58
CA ALA A 41 18.45 -13.30 -14.31
C ALA A 41 17.35 -12.70 -15.19
N GLY A 42 16.88 -11.52 -14.79
CA GLY A 42 15.95 -10.72 -15.58
C GLY A 42 15.13 -9.80 -14.73
N ASP A 43 14.29 -9.02 -15.40
CA ASP A 43 13.47 -7.99 -14.78
C ASP A 43 12.02 -8.46 -14.63
N VAL A 44 11.41 -8.07 -13.53
CA VAL A 44 9.97 -8.16 -13.30
C VAL A 44 9.43 -6.76 -13.09
N ALA A 45 8.61 -6.27 -14.01
CA ALA A 45 8.00 -4.97 -13.90
C ALA A 45 6.58 -5.07 -13.32
N THR A 46 6.30 -4.25 -12.32
CA THR A 46 5.01 -4.19 -11.60
C THR A 46 4.57 -2.75 -11.40
N GLU A 47 3.29 -2.53 -11.18
CA GLU A 47 2.80 -1.28 -10.60
C GLU A 47 2.79 -1.41 -9.08
N TRP A 48 3.22 -0.36 -8.37
CA TRP A 48 3.13 -0.33 -6.91
C TRP A 48 1.69 -0.22 -6.45
N ASN A 49 1.24 -1.12 -5.57
CA ASN A 49 -0.17 -1.20 -5.16
C ASN A 49 -0.39 -1.15 -3.64
N VAL A 50 -1.65 -0.94 -3.24
CA VAL A 50 -2.05 -0.78 -1.82
C VAL A 50 -2.06 -2.09 -1.03
N ASP A 51 -2.13 -3.24 -1.71
CA ASP A 51 -2.30 -4.56 -1.07
C ASP A 51 -1.04 -5.04 -0.35
N GLY A 52 0.12 -4.40 -0.60
CA GLY A 52 1.40 -4.86 -0.09
C GLY A 52 1.94 -6.09 -0.83
N GLU A 53 1.47 -6.30 -2.06
CA GLU A 53 1.92 -7.41 -2.93
C GLU A 53 3.44 -7.43 -3.12
N GLN A 54 4.09 -6.25 -3.02
CA GLN A 54 5.53 -6.09 -3.19
C GLN A 54 6.31 -6.00 -1.86
N ASP A 55 5.65 -6.11 -0.69
CA ASP A 55 6.31 -5.87 0.61
C ASP A 55 7.50 -6.83 0.87
N ASP A 56 7.38 -8.09 0.45
CA ASP A 56 8.47 -9.07 0.55
C ASP A 56 9.63 -8.77 -0.42
N LEU A 57 9.35 -8.28 -1.64
CA LEU A 57 10.39 -7.85 -2.57
C LEU A 57 11.11 -6.59 -2.08
N PHE A 58 10.40 -5.64 -1.44
CA PHE A 58 11.05 -4.52 -0.74
C PHE A 58 11.98 -5.03 0.37
N ALA A 59 11.53 -6.00 1.17
CA ALA A 59 12.38 -6.63 2.19
C ALA A 59 13.62 -7.29 1.57
N GLY A 60 13.51 -7.86 0.36
CA GLY A 60 14.64 -8.37 -0.41
C GLY A 60 15.58 -7.27 -0.91
N ALA A 61 15.06 -6.17 -1.44
CA ALA A 61 15.86 -5.04 -1.92
C ALA A 61 16.62 -4.31 -0.79
N PHE A 62 16.04 -4.26 0.41
CA PHE A 62 16.66 -3.68 1.59
C PHE A 62 17.47 -4.70 2.41
N CYS A 63 17.46 -5.98 2.06
CA CYS A 63 18.05 -7.04 2.86
C CYS A 63 17.65 -6.99 4.34
N GLY A 64 16.46 -6.49 4.64
CA GLY A 64 15.93 -6.19 5.96
C GLY A 64 14.56 -6.82 6.21
N ASP A 65 14.03 -6.62 7.40
CA ASP A 65 12.70 -7.08 7.79
C ASP A 65 11.79 -5.89 8.10
N TRP A 66 10.49 -6.07 7.82
CA TRP A 66 9.48 -5.10 8.22
C TRP A 66 9.26 -5.16 9.73
N GLU A 67 9.60 -4.08 10.42
CA GLU A 67 9.36 -3.90 11.85
C GLU A 67 8.02 -3.21 12.09
N THR A 68 7.21 -3.74 12.99
CA THR A 68 5.92 -3.15 13.38
C THR A 68 6.18 -2.06 14.44
N VAL A 69 5.93 -0.81 14.07
CA VAL A 69 6.03 0.34 14.99
C VAL A 69 4.76 0.46 15.85
N ASN A 70 3.59 0.29 15.21
CA ASN A 70 2.28 0.24 15.85
C ASN A 70 1.27 -0.49 14.96
N ALA A 71 -0.01 -0.54 15.37
CA ALA A 71 -1.06 -1.24 14.64
C ALA A 71 -1.20 -0.79 13.17
N ASN A 72 -0.87 0.45 12.86
CA ASN A 72 -1.09 1.08 11.56
C ASN A 72 0.21 1.39 10.79
N LYS A 73 1.37 1.15 11.40
CA LYS A 73 2.66 1.56 10.83
C LYS A 73 3.71 0.46 10.93
N LYS A 74 4.38 0.21 9.81
CA LYS A 74 5.56 -0.63 9.70
C LYS A 74 6.71 0.16 9.10
N THR A 75 7.92 -0.19 9.45
CA THR A 75 9.17 0.42 8.92
C THR A 75 10.09 -0.67 8.41
N LEU A 76 10.71 -0.43 7.28
CA LEU A 76 11.74 -1.26 6.68
C LEU A 76 13.02 -0.43 6.60
N THR A 77 14.10 -0.95 7.15
CA THR A 77 15.44 -0.35 7.12
C THR A 77 16.43 -1.29 6.44
N LEU A 78 17.57 -0.76 6.03
CA LEU A 78 18.64 -1.57 5.44
C LEU A 78 19.16 -2.58 6.47
N GLY A 79 19.21 -3.84 6.07
CA GLY A 79 19.80 -4.95 6.80
C GLY A 79 20.94 -5.60 6.02
N ASN A 80 21.37 -6.77 6.47
CA ASN A 80 22.44 -7.56 5.85
C ASN A 80 22.00 -9.00 5.54
N ALA A 81 20.72 -9.31 5.66
CA ALA A 81 20.19 -10.65 5.43
C ALA A 81 19.67 -10.78 3.99
N ILE A 82 20.38 -11.48 3.14
CA ILE A 82 19.93 -11.80 1.79
C ILE A 82 18.65 -12.64 1.86
N LYS A 83 17.63 -12.26 1.11
CA LYS A 83 16.35 -12.96 1.03
C LYS A 83 16.19 -13.63 -0.31
N SER A 84 16.00 -14.96 -0.28
CA SER A 84 15.75 -15.76 -1.47
C SER A 84 14.25 -15.90 -1.74
N PHE A 85 13.90 -15.95 -3.00
CA PHE A 85 12.53 -16.10 -3.51
C PHE A 85 12.44 -17.31 -4.43
N LEU A 86 11.26 -17.93 -4.42
CA LEU A 86 10.85 -18.91 -5.40
C LEU A 86 9.83 -18.25 -6.34
N MET A 87 10.09 -18.28 -7.64
CA MET A 87 9.16 -17.78 -8.65
C MET A 87 8.69 -18.90 -9.56
N VAL A 88 7.37 -19.03 -9.71
CA VAL A 88 6.77 -19.90 -10.72
C VAL A 88 6.19 -19.02 -11.83
N LYS A 89 6.76 -19.13 -13.02
CA LYS A 89 6.32 -18.42 -14.22
C LYS A 89 5.39 -19.30 -15.03
N LYS A 90 4.19 -18.81 -15.28
CA LYS A 90 3.18 -19.48 -16.13
C LYS A 90 3.19 -18.86 -17.53
N TYR A 91 3.31 -19.70 -18.54
CA TYR A 91 3.21 -19.29 -19.94
C TYR A 91 1.81 -19.66 -20.47
N PRO A 92 0.96 -18.67 -20.84
CA PRO A 92 -0.41 -18.90 -21.27
C PRO A 92 -0.49 -19.38 -22.75
N GLN A 93 0.33 -20.37 -23.08
CA GLN A 93 0.33 -21.03 -24.40
C GLN A 93 -0.50 -22.32 -24.37
N THR A 94 -0.67 -22.99 -25.49
CA THR A 94 -1.35 -24.28 -25.55
C THR A 94 -0.38 -25.36 -26.06
N PRO A 95 -0.02 -26.38 -25.26
CA PRO A 95 -0.37 -26.56 -23.84
C PRO A 95 0.30 -25.50 -22.93
N VAL A 96 -0.33 -25.23 -21.77
CA VAL A 96 0.23 -24.31 -20.74
C VAL A 96 1.57 -24.86 -20.29
N ALA A 97 2.57 -24.00 -20.25
CA ALA A 97 3.90 -24.35 -19.71
C ALA A 97 4.18 -23.56 -18.43
N TRP A 98 4.98 -24.14 -17.57
CA TRP A 98 5.42 -23.61 -16.31
C TRP A 98 6.94 -23.68 -16.20
N GLN A 99 7.54 -22.74 -15.50
CA GLN A 99 8.97 -22.71 -15.23
C GLN A 99 9.17 -22.23 -13.79
N MET A 100 9.98 -22.95 -13.01
CA MET A 100 10.19 -22.69 -11.60
C MET A 100 11.62 -22.20 -11.36
N PHE A 101 11.77 -20.93 -11.03
CA PHE A 101 13.05 -20.30 -10.71
C PHE A 101 13.25 -20.31 -9.20
N GLU A 102 14.34 -20.91 -8.78
CA GLU A 102 14.71 -21.10 -7.38
C GLU A 102 15.81 -20.13 -6.98
N LYS A 103 15.95 -19.90 -5.67
CA LYS A 103 17.02 -19.07 -5.11
C LYS A 103 17.18 -17.73 -5.84
N LEU A 104 16.05 -17.09 -6.19
CA LEU A 104 16.06 -15.75 -6.74
C LEU A 104 16.28 -14.70 -5.66
N TYR A 105 17.08 -13.71 -5.95
CA TYR A 105 17.42 -12.60 -5.07
C TYR A 105 17.13 -11.28 -5.78
N VAL A 106 16.73 -10.24 -5.03
CA VAL A 106 16.57 -8.91 -5.59
C VAL A 106 17.95 -8.26 -5.68
N ASN A 107 18.48 -8.18 -6.90
CA ASN A 107 19.74 -7.49 -7.18
C ASN A 107 19.51 -5.97 -7.22
N GLN A 108 18.49 -5.52 -7.97
CA GLN A 108 18.19 -4.10 -8.10
C GLN A 108 16.69 -3.86 -8.07
N LEU A 109 16.29 -2.72 -7.49
CA LEU A 109 14.95 -2.17 -7.58
C LEU A 109 15.03 -0.77 -8.21
N THR A 110 14.28 -0.54 -9.28
CA THR A 110 14.06 0.80 -9.84
C THR A 110 12.63 1.23 -9.61
N MET A 111 12.46 2.45 -9.09
CA MET A 111 11.17 3.09 -8.86
C MET A 111 11.03 4.29 -9.78
N ASP A 112 10.01 4.29 -10.65
CA ASP A 112 9.77 5.36 -11.61
C ASP A 112 8.48 6.12 -11.27
N PHE A 113 8.62 7.44 -11.18
CA PHE A 113 7.56 8.40 -10.91
C PHE A 113 7.47 9.38 -12.08
N ALA A 114 6.36 9.38 -12.79
CA ALA A 114 6.09 10.33 -13.87
C ALA A 114 4.73 11.01 -13.67
N THR A 115 4.58 12.21 -14.20
CA THR A 115 3.33 12.96 -14.10
C THR A 115 2.17 12.17 -14.70
N ASP A 116 1.02 12.17 -13.99
CA ASP A 116 -0.23 11.50 -14.39
C ASP A 116 -0.10 10.00 -14.73
N ALA A 117 0.83 9.32 -14.07
CA ALA A 117 1.10 7.90 -14.26
C ALA A 117 0.89 7.08 -12.97
N PHE A 118 0.81 5.77 -13.13
CA PHE A 118 1.02 4.84 -12.03
C PHE A 118 2.50 4.75 -11.68
N VAL A 119 2.80 4.56 -10.39
CA VAL A 119 4.18 4.32 -9.95
C VAL A 119 4.60 2.94 -10.40
N LYS A 120 5.69 2.86 -11.16
CA LYS A 120 6.26 1.62 -11.66
C LYS A 120 7.42 1.16 -10.80
N LEU A 121 7.50 -0.14 -10.59
CA LEU A 121 8.60 -0.82 -9.92
C LEU A 121 9.18 -1.85 -10.88
N THR A 122 10.48 -1.79 -11.09
CA THR A 122 11.21 -2.79 -11.86
C THR A 122 12.19 -3.49 -10.94
N TRP A 123 12.00 -4.79 -10.79
CA TRP A 123 12.79 -5.68 -9.94
C TRP A 123 13.74 -6.48 -10.81
N ASN A 124 15.04 -6.18 -10.75
CA ASN A 124 16.06 -7.03 -11.34
C ASN A 124 16.34 -8.19 -10.38
N LEU A 125 16.04 -9.39 -10.85
CA LEU A 125 16.22 -10.62 -10.08
C LEU A 125 17.41 -11.40 -10.62
N MET A 126 18.13 -12.05 -9.72
CA MET A 126 19.30 -12.87 -10.03
C MET A 126 19.25 -14.17 -9.21
N GLY A 127 19.57 -15.27 -9.82
CA GLY A 127 19.59 -16.58 -9.18
C GLY A 127 20.57 -17.55 -9.85
N SER A 128 20.57 -18.81 -9.41
CA SER A 128 21.65 -19.78 -9.73
C SER A 128 21.18 -20.96 -10.58
N ASN A 129 19.89 -21.10 -10.91
CA ASN A 129 19.42 -22.26 -11.67
C ASN A 129 18.94 -21.91 -13.09
N ASN A 130 18.91 -22.91 -13.97
CA ASN A 130 18.33 -22.80 -15.33
C ASN A 130 17.20 -23.83 -15.48
N PRO A 131 16.01 -23.55 -14.94
CA PRO A 131 14.94 -24.53 -14.86
C PRO A 131 14.35 -24.84 -16.25
N GLU A 132 14.06 -26.11 -16.49
CA GLU A 132 13.33 -26.55 -17.65
C GLU A 132 11.85 -26.06 -17.61
N LYS A 133 11.25 -25.94 -18.80
CA LYS A 133 9.81 -25.73 -18.92
C LYS A 133 9.08 -27.06 -18.77
N VAL A 134 8.10 -27.10 -17.87
CA VAL A 134 7.25 -28.26 -17.63
C VAL A 134 5.80 -27.98 -18.02
N PHE A 135 5.05 -29.01 -18.40
CA PHE A 135 3.64 -28.87 -18.80
C PHE A 135 2.65 -29.23 -17.68
N ILE A 136 3.18 -29.49 -16.49
CA ILE A 136 2.39 -29.78 -15.27
C ILE A 136 2.66 -28.65 -14.29
N GLU A 137 1.61 -28.13 -13.66
CA GLU A 137 1.74 -27.12 -12.62
C GLU A 137 2.59 -27.66 -11.45
N PRO A 138 3.68 -27.00 -11.07
CA PRO A 138 4.50 -27.43 -9.93
C PRO A 138 3.67 -27.46 -8.65
N SER A 139 3.64 -28.58 -7.96
CA SER A 139 2.85 -28.76 -6.74
C SER A 139 3.70 -28.86 -5.46
N THR A 140 5.01 -29.04 -5.59
CA THR A 140 5.93 -29.18 -4.47
C THR A 140 7.25 -28.48 -4.74
N TYR A 141 7.90 -28.01 -3.68
CA TYR A 141 9.26 -27.49 -3.67
C TYR A 141 9.93 -27.86 -2.35
N ASP A 142 11.12 -28.39 -2.37
CA ASP A 142 11.89 -28.81 -1.19
C ASP A 142 11.03 -29.64 -0.20
N GLY A 143 10.30 -30.61 -0.74
CA GLY A 143 9.40 -31.48 0.05
C GLY A 143 8.14 -30.79 0.61
N LYS A 144 7.93 -29.50 0.34
CA LYS A 144 6.78 -28.73 0.79
C LYS A 144 5.75 -28.57 -0.33
N THR A 145 4.48 -28.67 0.02
CA THR A 145 3.38 -28.40 -0.93
C THR A 145 3.32 -26.92 -1.29
N LEU A 146 3.29 -26.59 -2.58
CA LEU A 146 3.06 -25.25 -3.07
C LEU A 146 1.56 -24.92 -3.02
N SER A 147 1.19 -23.84 -2.38
CA SER A 147 -0.16 -23.31 -2.37
C SER A 147 -0.21 -21.99 -3.16
N TYR A 148 -1.03 -21.96 -4.19
CA TYR A 148 -1.25 -20.76 -5.02
C TYR A 148 -2.42 -19.98 -4.45
N GLY A 149 -2.15 -18.77 -3.91
CA GLY A 149 -3.18 -17.87 -3.41
C GLY A 149 -4.01 -17.24 -4.54
N THR A 150 -5.05 -16.52 -4.16
CA THR A 150 -5.80 -15.68 -5.10
C THR A 150 -5.02 -14.42 -5.43
N ALA A 151 -5.04 -13.99 -6.69
CA ALA A 151 -4.43 -12.73 -7.10
C ALA A 151 -5.07 -11.56 -6.34
N LEU A 152 -4.21 -10.71 -5.79
CA LEU A 152 -4.64 -9.49 -5.11
C LEU A 152 -5.23 -8.50 -6.14
N THR A 153 -6.25 -7.75 -5.75
CA THR A 153 -7.01 -6.85 -6.63
C THR A 153 -6.89 -5.38 -6.24
N GLY A 154 -6.01 -5.06 -5.32
CA GLY A 154 -5.78 -3.70 -4.83
C GLY A 154 -5.41 -2.72 -5.93
N LYS A 155 -5.68 -1.47 -5.67
CA LYS A 155 -5.44 -0.38 -6.61
C LYS A 155 -3.97 0.04 -6.62
N SER A 156 -3.43 0.35 -7.79
CA SER A 156 -2.07 0.87 -7.95
C SER A 156 -1.95 2.33 -7.51
N PHE A 157 -0.81 2.75 -6.96
CA PHE A 157 -0.56 4.14 -6.58
C PHE A 157 -0.43 5.04 -7.81
N LEU A 158 -1.08 6.21 -7.72
CA LEU A 158 -0.97 7.28 -8.71
C LEU A 158 0.01 8.33 -8.21
N THR A 159 0.92 8.80 -9.05
CA THR A 159 1.92 9.82 -8.70
C THR A 159 1.28 11.12 -8.19
N LYS A 160 0.15 11.54 -8.76
CA LYS A 160 -0.57 12.76 -8.35
C LYS A 160 -1.17 12.73 -6.94
N LYS A 161 -1.18 11.58 -6.28
CA LYS A 161 -1.65 11.40 -4.90
C LYS A 161 -0.51 11.29 -3.90
N GLY A 162 0.73 11.48 -4.36
CA GLY A 162 1.92 11.52 -3.53
C GLY A 162 2.49 12.92 -3.36
N TRP A 163 3.70 12.96 -2.81
CA TRP A 163 4.51 14.17 -2.76
C TRP A 163 6.01 13.85 -2.70
N LEU A 164 6.81 14.79 -3.18
CA LEU A 164 8.25 14.86 -2.99
C LEU A 164 8.55 16.03 -2.04
N LYS A 165 9.37 15.82 -1.04
CA LYS A 165 9.86 16.85 -0.13
C LYS A 165 11.38 16.88 -0.12
N TYR A 166 11.93 18.06 0.13
CA TYR A 166 13.35 18.40 0.10
C TYR A 166 13.72 19.32 1.26
N GLY A 167 14.88 19.13 1.88
CA GLY A 167 15.34 19.97 2.97
C GLY A 167 16.68 19.52 3.56
N ASP A 168 17.12 20.21 4.59
CA ASP A 168 18.39 19.91 5.28
C ASP A 168 18.25 18.81 6.35
N SER A 169 17.02 18.56 6.81
CA SER A 169 16.71 17.52 7.80
C SER A 169 15.26 17.07 7.67
N VAL A 170 14.91 15.93 8.24
CA VAL A 170 13.53 15.38 8.26
C VAL A 170 12.53 16.37 8.89
N ASN A 171 12.99 17.25 9.78
CA ASN A 171 12.11 18.18 10.52
C ASN A 171 11.80 19.47 9.74
N ASN A 172 12.54 19.79 8.67
CA ASN A 172 12.36 21.03 7.90
C ASN A 172 12.19 20.80 6.40
N LEU A 173 11.50 19.73 6.03
CA LEU A 173 11.23 19.39 4.62
C LEU A 173 10.16 20.28 4.00
N VAL A 174 10.44 20.82 2.81
CA VAL A 174 9.53 21.61 1.99
C VAL A 174 9.06 20.78 0.80
N ALA A 175 7.78 20.87 0.45
CA ALA A 175 7.22 20.13 -0.69
C ALA A 175 7.72 20.69 -2.04
N VAL A 176 8.31 19.85 -2.87
CA VAL A 176 8.70 20.15 -4.25
C VAL A 176 7.47 19.94 -5.13
N ARG A 177 6.77 21.01 -5.47
CA ARG A 177 5.50 20.95 -6.23
C ARG A 177 5.69 20.89 -7.73
N GLN A 178 6.89 21.13 -8.21
CA GLN A 178 7.23 21.40 -9.61
C GLN A 178 8.15 20.32 -10.21
N SER A 179 8.04 19.08 -9.73
CA SER A 179 8.80 17.96 -10.26
C SER A 179 7.92 17.14 -11.22
N PRO A 180 8.28 17.09 -12.52
CA PRO A 180 7.54 16.30 -13.50
C PRO A 180 7.88 14.82 -13.44
N SER A 181 9.08 14.45 -13.00
CA SER A 181 9.54 13.06 -12.95
C SER A 181 10.61 12.86 -11.89
N MET A 182 10.72 11.62 -11.43
CA MET A 182 11.77 11.15 -10.52
C MET A 182 12.00 9.67 -10.76
N ASN A 183 13.24 9.24 -10.65
CA ASN A 183 13.59 7.83 -10.53
C ASN A 183 14.48 7.60 -9.31
N ILE A 184 14.41 6.40 -8.76
CA ILE A 184 15.24 5.94 -7.65
C ILE A 184 15.65 4.51 -7.95
N THR A 185 16.93 4.23 -7.87
CA THR A 185 17.47 2.88 -8.03
C THR A 185 18.17 2.46 -6.74
N ILE A 186 17.79 1.32 -6.21
CA ILE A 186 18.43 0.64 -5.08
C ILE A 186 19.11 -0.58 -5.66
N ASN A 187 20.43 -0.72 -5.46
CA ASN A 187 21.23 -1.80 -6.02
C ASN A 187 22.04 -2.47 -4.92
N ASN A 188 21.87 -3.78 -4.78
CA ASN A 188 22.64 -4.63 -3.85
C ASN A 188 23.96 -5.09 -4.45
N ASN A 189 24.18 -4.87 -5.75
CA ASN A 189 25.37 -5.31 -6.49
C ASN A 189 25.74 -6.76 -6.14
N LEU A 190 24.75 -7.66 -6.28
CA LEU A 190 24.93 -9.07 -5.94
C LEU A 190 25.99 -9.72 -6.83
N GLU A 191 26.88 -10.44 -6.21
CA GLU A 191 27.93 -11.22 -6.88
C GLU A 191 27.65 -12.70 -6.75
N ARG A 192 27.79 -13.45 -7.87
CA ARG A 192 27.71 -14.90 -7.89
C ARG A 192 29.06 -15.51 -7.53
N THR A 193 29.05 -16.54 -6.73
CA THR A 193 30.25 -17.29 -6.37
C THR A 193 30.21 -18.66 -7.06
N PRO A 194 30.82 -18.82 -8.26
CA PRO A 194 30.95 -20.13 -8.90
C PRO A 194 31.94 -21.01 -8.13
N ALA A 195 31.72 -22.30 -8.12
CA ALA A 195 32.62 -23.25 -7.53
C ALA A 195 33.06 -24.34 -8.52
N LEU A 196 34.22 -24.92 -8.29
CA LEU A 196 34.70 -26.06 -9.09
C LEU A 196 33.81 -27.29 -8.79
N PHE A 197 33.43 -27.99 -9.84
CA PHE A 197 32.65 -29.23 -9.80
C PHE A 197 31.17 -29.03 -9.41
N GLU A 198 30.66 -27.80 -9.51
CA GLU A 198 29.25 -27.45 -9.28
C GLU A 198 28.64 -26.89 -10.56
N ASP A 199 27.43 -27.34 -10.88
CA ASP A 199 26.68 -26.87 -12.07
C ASP A 199 26.03 -25.48 -11.82
N GLU A 200 25.80 -25.13 -10.53
CA GLU A 200 25.22 -23.85 -10.10
C GLU A 200 26.20 -23.05 -9.23
N SER A 201 25.99 -21.74 -9.15
CA SER A 201 26.70 -20.93 -8.15
C SER A 201 26.32 -21.34 -6.74
N ILE A 202 27.32 -21.52 -5.86
CA ILE A 202 27.12 -22.01 -4.48
C ILE A 202 26.37 -20.98 -3.61
N GLU A 203 26.57 -19.67 -3.88
CA GLU A 203 25.88 -18.59 -3.17
C GLU A 203 25.87 -17.30 -4.01
N ASN A 204 25.02 -16.36 -3.59
CA ASN A 204 25.09 -14.97 -4.03
C ASN A 204 25.44 -14.11 -2.81
N SER A 205 26.49 -13.33 -2.90
CA SER A 205 26.95 -12.42 -1.84
C SER A 205 26.51 -10.99 -2.13
N LEU A 206 26.38 -10.18 -1.05
CA LEU A 206 26.13 -8.75 -1.17
C LEU A 206 27.40 -8.05 -1.61
N GLY A 207 27.30 -7.22 -2.67
CA GLY A 207 28.31 -6.25 -3.02
C GLY A 207 28.10 -4.90 -2.33
N ASP A 208 28.65 -3.85 -2.90
CA ASP A 208 28.46 -2.49 -2.37
C ASP A 208 27.02 -2.03 -2.57
N PHE A 209 26.35 -1.71 -1.47
CA PHE A 209 24.99 -1.18 -1.51
C PHE A 209 24.97 0.24 -2.07
N LEU A 210 24.21 0.46 -3.13
CA LEU A 210 24.11 1.75 -3.79
C LEU A 210 22.65 2.18 -3.91
N VAL A 211 22.35 3.42 -3.53
CA VAL A 211 21.09 4.07 -3.89
C VAL A 211 21.42 5.34 -4.66
N GLU A 212 20.89 5.44 -5.85
CA GLU A 212 21.03 6.62 -6.69
C GLU A 212 19.74 6.93 -7.42
N GLY A 213 19.68 8.09 -8.04
CA GLY A 213 18.53 8.49 -8.82
C GLY A 213 18.65 9.90 -9.36
N SER A 214 17.56 10.37 -9.91
CA SER A 214 17.42 11.75 -10.34
C SER A 214 15.98 12.23 -10.19
N PHE A 215 15.80 13.51 -10.04
CA PHE A 215 14.49 14.16 -10.13
C PHE A 215 14.59 15.43 -10.96
N ASP A 216 13.56 15.66 -11.73
CA ASP A 216 13.45 16.85 -12.55
C ASP A 216 12.71 17.95 -11.82
N VAL A 217 13.10 19.20 -12.03
CA VAL A 217 12.44 20.36 -11.41
C VAL A 217 12.28 21.47 -12.45
N TYR A 218 11.10 22.08 -12.51
CA TYR A 218 10.92 23.33 -13.24
C TYR A 218 11.48 24.50 -12.43
N ASN A 219 12.33 25.31 -13.08
CA ASN A 219 12.94 26.47 -12.45
C ASN A 219 12.01 27.69 -12.52
N VAL A 220 10.97 27.69 -11.70
CA VAL A 220 9.89 28.68 -11.74
C VAL A 220 9.59 29.34 -10.39
N ASP A 221 10.26 28.93 -9.32
CA ASP A 221 10.10 29.47 -7.96
C ASP A 221 11.42 29.48 -7.17
N ASP A 222 11.39 30.07 -5.98
CA ASP A 222 12.58 30.21 -5.12
C ASP A 222 13.13 28.84 -4.68
N LEU A 223 12.26 27.84 -4.47
CA LEU A 223 12.69 26.50 -4.11
C LEU A 223 13.41 25.82 -5.28
N GLY A 224 12.93 25.98 -6.50
CA GLY A 224 13.62 25.50 -7.71
C GLY A 224 15.03 26.08 -7.83
N HIS A 225 15.17 27.41 -7.65
CA HIS A 225 16.47 28.07 -7.62
C HIS A 225 17.38 27.57 -6.48
N GLN A 226 16.82 27.33 -5.30
CA GLN A 226 17.56 26.78 -4.16
C GLN A 226 18.08 25.38 -4.48
N ILE A 227 17.23 24.49 -5.00
CA ILE A 227 17.61 23.11 -5.36
C ILE A 227 18.73 23.12 -6.42
N TYR A 228 18.61 23.97 -7.45
CA TYR A 228 19.66 24.15 -8.45
C TYR A 228 21.01 24.54 -7.83
N ASN A 229 21.01 25.60 -7.00
CA ASN A 229 22.21 26.09 -6.34
C ASN A 229 22.83 25.08 -5.36
N ASP A 230 22.00 24.32 -4.68
CA ASP A 230 22.45 23.27 -3.75
C ASP A 230 23.07 22.09 -4.54
N ALA A 231 22.50 21.74 -5.69
CA ALA A 231 23.04 20.71 -6.59
C ALA A 231 24.36 21.14 -7.24
N VAL A 232 24.48 22.40 -7.70
CA VAL A 232 25.75 22.93 -8.24
C VAL A 232 26.87 22.88 -7.19
N LYS A 233 26.53 23.04 -5.89
CA LYS A 233 27.47 23.00 -4.78
C LYS A 233 27.69 21.59 -4.20
N GLY A 234 27.02 20.56 -4.74
CA GLY A 234 27.13 19.21 -4.25
C GLY A 234 26.75 19.07 -2.77
N LYS A 235 25.62 19.64 -2.36
CA LYS A 235 25.21 19.59 -0.95
C LYS A 235 24.52 18.29 -0.59
N ASP A 236 24.65 17.94 0.69
CA ASP A 236 23.88 16.85 1.31
C ASP A 236 22.49 17.33 1.69
N LYS A 237 21.47 16.55 1.40
CA LYS A 237 20.07 16.87 1.62
C LYS A 237 19.24 15.64 1.98
N VAL A 238 18.11 15.89 2.59
CA VAL A 238 17.10 14.87 2.82
C VAL A 238 16.03 14.97 1.73
N LEU A 239 15.80 13.85 1.05
CA LEU A 239 14.66 13.64 0.17
C LEU A 239 13.67 12.73 0.85
N GLN A 240 12.39 13.06 0.73
CA GLN A 240 11.32 12.20 1.19
C GLN A 240 10.26 12.10 0.11
N VAL A 241 9.96 10.87 -0.31
CA VAL A 241 8.98 10.56 -1.35
C VAL A 241 7.84 9.77 -0.72
N ARG A 242 6.60 10.22 -0.91
CA ARG A 242 5.43 9.51 -0.45
C ARG A 242 4.47 9.22 -1.59
N VAL A 243 4.01 7.99 -1.64
CA VAL A 243 2.85 7.58 -2.42
C VAL A 243 1.72 7.22 -1.47
N GLN A 244 0.49 7.57 -1.86
CA GLN A 244 -0.68 7.23 -1.05
C GLN A 244 -1.90 7.00 -1.93
N ARG A 245 -2.80 6.16 -1.46
CA ARG A 245 -4.09 5.92 -2.09
C ARG A 245 -5.13 5.54 -1.07
N GLU A 246 -6.31 6.12 -1.23
CA GLU A 246 -7.50 5.75 -0.49
C GLU A 246 -8.33 4.74 -1.28
N VAL A 247 -8.77 3.69 -0.61
CA VAL A 247 -9.68 2.69 -1.13
C VAL A 247 -10.69 2.36 -0.04
N ASN A 248 -11.97 2.57 -0.29
CA ASN A 248 -13.06 2.30 0.66
C ASN A 248 -12.84 2.99 2.05
N GLY A 249 -12.42 4.24 2.05
CA GLY A 249 -12.14 5.00 3.29
C GLY A 249 -10.84 4.64 4.00
N VAL A 250 -10.10 3.64 3.54
CA VAL A 250 -8.79 3.28 4.09
C VAL A 250 -7.69 3.87 3.22
N THR A 251 -6.82 4.68 3.80
CA THR A 251 -5.64 5.22 3.12
C THR A 251 -4.42 4.36 3.41
N THR A 252 -3.84 3.78 2.38
CA THR A 252 -2.51 3.16 2.43
C THR A 252 -1.49 4.12 1.87
N SER A 253 -0.35 4.23 2.53
CA SER A 253 0.76 5.05 2.05
C SER A 253 2.11 4.40 2.31
N TYR A 254 3.07 4.72 1.45
CA TYR A 254 4.48 4.41 1.66
C TYR A 254 5.28 5.70 1.57
N THR A 255 6.23 5.86 2.50
CA THR A 255 7.12 7.01 2.56
C THR A 255 8.55 6.53 2.58
N LEU A 256 9.31 6.85 1.53
CA LEU A 256 10.75 6.58 1.44
C LEU A 256 11.52 7.83 1.87
N THR A 257 12.43 7.70 2.82
CA THR A 257 13.32 8.77 3.29
C THR A 257 14.75 8.43 2.92
N LEU A 258 15.48 9.39 2.35
CA LEU A 258 16.85 9.26 1.84
C LEU A 258 17.69 10.44 2.28
N ASN A 259 18.87 10.19 2.83
CA ASN A 259 19.94 11.20 2.93
C ASN A 259 20.83 11.09 1.69
N VAL A 260 20.88 12.14 0.90
CA VAL A 260 21.52 12.11 -0.42
C VAL A 260 22.53 13.22 -0.58
N HIS A 261 23.60 12.91 -1.31
CA HIS A 261 24.50 13.88 -1.89
C HIS A 261 23.99 14.25 -3.29
N LEU A 262 23.78 15.55 -3.53
CA LEU A 262 23.33 16.03 -4.84
C LEU A 262 24.46 16.08 -5.84
N LYS A 263 24.18 15.64 -7.07
CA LYS A 263 25.11 15.73 -8.21
C LYS A 263 24.81 17.00 -9.01
N ALA A 264 25.80 17.49 -9.74
CA ALA A 264 25.65 18.68 -10.59
C ALA A 264 24.43 18.54 -11.51
N PRO A 265 23.58 19.58 -11.63
CA PRO A 265 22.36 19.51 -12.42
C PRO A 265 22.68 19.58 -13.92
N SER A 266 21.84 18.95 -14.73
CA SER A 266 21.79 19.14 -16.17
C SER A 266 20.58 19.98 -16.56
N GLU A 267 20.76 20.99 -17.39
CA GLU A 267 19.70 21.89 -17.83
C GLU A 267 19.05 21.40 -19.13
N SER A 268 17.75 21.56 -19.23
CA SER A 268 16.98 21.29 -20.44
C SER A 268 15.82 22.27 -20.56
N LYS A 269 15.20 22.33 -21.74
CA LYS A 269 13.99 23.12 -21.97
C LYS A 269 12.82 22.17 -22.23
N ASN A 270 11.73 22.40 -21.52
CA ASN A 270 10.45 21.73 -21.78
C ASN A 270 9.43 22.81 -22.21
N GLY A 271 9.27 22.97 -23.53
CA GLY A 271 8.56 24.10 -24.11
C GLY A 271 9.25 25.44 -23.78
N ASN A 272 8.53 26.36 -23.16
CA ASN A 272 9.04 27.66 -22.71
C ASN A 272 9.54 27.65 -21.26
N LYS A 273 9.55 26.50 -20.58
CA LYS A 273 10.00 26.37 -19.19
C LYS A 273 11.41 25.82 -19.14
N LEU A 274 12.26 26.48 -18.34
CA LEU A 274 13.56 25.93 -17.97
C LEU A 274 13.33 24.79 -16.98
N GLN A 275 13.86 23.63 -17.30
CA GLN A 275 13.85 22.42 -16.47
C GLN A 275 15.29 22.02 -16.23
N PHE A 276 15.56 21.49 -15.06
CA PHE A 276 16.84 20.85 -14.77
C PHE A 276 16.62 19.50 -14.10
N SER A 277 17.52 18.57 -14.36
CA SER A 277 17.56 17.25 -13.74
C SER A 277 18.67 17.24 -12.70
N VAL A 278 18.34 16.89 -11.48
CA VAL A 278 19.29 16.76 -10.37
C VAL A 278 19.49 15.28 -10.08
N GLY A 279 20.70 14.79 -10.38
CA GLY A 279 21.12 13.47 -9.93
C GLY A 279 21.43 13.47 -8.44
N PHE A 280 21.28 12.33 -7.80
CA PHE A 280 21.67 12.16 -6.40
C PHE A 280 22.21 10.74 -6.14
N GLN A 281 22.92 10.61 -5.03
CA GLN A 281 23.42 9.35 -4.51
C GLN A 281 23.24 9.33 -3.00
N LEU A 282 22.93 8.17 -2.42
CA LEU A 282 22.84 8.01 -0.98
C LEU A 282 24.15 8.42 -0.31
N ASN A 283 24.06 9.28 0.69
CA ASN A 283 25.21 9.75 1.48
C ASN A 283 25.34 9.00 2.80
N ALA A 284 24.22 8.66 3.44
CA ALA A 284 24.22 7.93 4.69
C ALA A 284 23.04 6.95 4.78
N VAL A 285 23.31 5.77 5.29
CA VAL A 285 22.30 4.72 5.49
C VAL A 285 21.45 4.91 6.74
N THR A 286 21.89 5.75 7.68
CA THR A 286 21.25 5.91 9.00
C THR A 286 19.78 6.31 8.93
N ASP A 287 19.39 7.07 7.91
CA ASP A 287 18.01 7.52 7.71
C ASP A 287 17.32 6.89 6.48
N LEU A 288 17.99 5.94 5.82
CA LEU A 288 17.36 5.17 4.76
C LEU A 288 16.28 4.29 5.35
N LYS A 289 15.02 4.64 5.08
CA LYS A 289 13.87 3.86 5.54
C LYS A 289 12.69 3.97 4.60
N LEU A 290 11.95 2.88 4.49
CA LEU A 290 10.65 2.82 3.86
C LEU A 290 9.59 2.57 4.93
N GLU A 291 8.68 3.51 5.11
CA GLU A 291 7.60 3.44 6.08
C GLU A 291 6.28 3.14 5.34
N LYS A 292 5.55 2.13 5.81
CA LYS A 292 4.19 1.80 5.36
C LYS A 292 3.21 2.20 6.44
N GLU A 293 2.20 3.00 6.08
CA GLU A 293 1.10 3.37 6.98
C GLU A 293 -0.23 3.00 6.34
N VAL A 294 -1.11 2.43 7.17
CA VAL A 294 -2.49 2.11 6.79
C VAL A 294 -3.38 2.82 7.80
N SER A 295 -4.10 3.86 7.36
CA SER A 295 -5.11 4.47 8.23
C SER A 295 -6.28 3.50 8.37
N SER A 296 -6.73 3.24 9.60
CA SER A 296 -8.02 2.60 9.80
C SER A 296 -9.11 3.53 9.25
N ALA A 297 -10.09 2.96 8.54
CA ALA A 297 -11.33 3.70 8.29
C ALA A 297 -11.85 4.20 9.66
N PRO A 298 -12.31 5.44 9.78
CA PRO A 298 -12.96 5.88 11.01
C PRO A 298 -14.08 4.88 11.33
N THR A 299 -14.13 4.43 12.57
CA THR A 299 -15.25 3.58 13.04
C THR A 299 -16.53 4.37 12.77
N PRO A 300 -17.51 3.80 12.06
CA PRO A 300 -18.78 4.48 11.87
C PRO A 300 -19.36 4.86 13.24
N VAL A 301 -19.75 6.11 13.38
CA VAL A 301 -20.44 6.60 14.57
C VAL A 301 -21.90 6.69 14.21
N ASP A 302 -22.72 5.86 14.87
CA ASP A 302 -24.17 5.88 14.72
C ASP A 302 -24.76 7.08 15.46
N ALA A 303 -25.96 7.49 15.07
CA ALA A 303 -26.74 8.46 15.81
C ALA A 303 -27.01 7.95 17.23
N GLU A 304 -26.91 8.84 18.21
CA GLU A 304 -27.15 8.53 19.62
C GLU A 304 -28.61 8.08 19.85
N THR A 305 -28.79 7.02 20.63
CA THR A 305 -30.14 6.61 21.03
C THR A 305 -30.73 7.63 22.01
N PRO A 306 -31.94 8.18 21.77
CA PRO A 306 -32.56 9.15 22.67
C PRO A 306 -32.71 8.61 24.11
N SER A 307 -32.39 9.48 25.07
CA SER A 307 -32.57 9.19 26.50
C SER A 307 -33.75 9.98 27.04
N PHE A 308 -34.75 9.29 27.57
CA PHE A 308 -35.92 9.93 28.16
C PHE A 308 -35.56 10.61 29.49
N SER A 309 -36.13 11.80 29.73
CA SER A 309 -35.88 12.60 30.94
C SER A 309 -36.62 12.05 32.17
N SER A 310 -37.70 11.29 31.96
CA SER A 310 -38.50 10.63 32.98
C SER A 310 -39.13 9.36 32.41
N GLU A 311 -39.42 8.38 33.25
CA GLU A 311 -40.19 7.20 32.86
C GLU A 311 -41.68 7.56 32.81
N LEU A 312 -42.44 6.90 31.92
CA LEU A 312 -43.89 6.93 31.91
C LEU A 312 -44.39 5.95 32.99
N GLU A 313 -45.32 6.42 33.82
CA GLU A 313 -45.89 5.62 34.92
C GLU A 313 -47.33 5.24 34.63
N ASP A 314 -47.73 4.03 35.03
CA ASP A 314 -49.13 3.60 35.00
C ASP A 314 -49.97 4.50 35.92
N THR A 315 -51.07 5.02 35.36
CA THR A 315 -51.90 6.01 36.07
C THR A 315 -53.38 5.66 35.96
N THR A 316 -54.10 5.91 37.04
CA THR A 316 -55.57 5.80 37.07
C THR A 316 -56.18 7.21 37.08
N ILE A 317 -57.16 7.47 36.20
CA ILE A 317 -57.91 8.72 36.12
C ILE A 317 -59.42 8.47 36.31
N GLU A 318 -60.14 9.44 36.85
CA GLU A 318 -61.60 9.38 36.95
C GLU A 318 -62.27 9.59 35.58
N SER A 319 -63.46 9.03 35.40
CA SER A 319 -64.20 9.21 34.13
C SER A 319 -64.45 10.68 33.82
N GLY A 320 -63.94 11.16 32.66
CA GLY A 320 -64.03 12.53 32.19
C GLY A 320 -62.84 13.41 32.59
N GLU A 321 -61.87 12.91 33.36
CA GLU A 321 -60.63 13.62 33.65
C GLU A 321 -59.55 13.33 32.62
N SER A 322 -58.46 14.10 32.65
CA SER A 322 -57.30 13.95 31.74
C SER A 322 -56.00 13.91 32.51
N THR A 323 -55.02 13.21 31.98
CA THR A 323 -53.62 13.26 32.45
C THR A 323 -52.68 13.58 31.31
N VAL A 324 -51.48 14.12 31.62
CA VAL A 324 -50.45 14.46 30.65
C VAL A 324 -49.31 13.44 30.78
N LEU A 325 -49.05 12.72 29.71
CA LEU A 325 -47.88 11.85 29.55
C LEU A 325 -46.71 12.66 29.04
N ASN A 326 -45.54 12.56 29.68
CA ASN A 326 -44.33 13.29 29.28
C ASN A 326 -43.30 12.30 28.72
N GLY A 327 -43.13 12.33 27.42
CA GLY A 327 -42.15 11.52 26.65
C GLY A 327 -40.92 12.30 26.21
N THR A 328 -40.57 13.40 26.91
CA THR A 328 -39.41 14.22 26.55
C THR A 328 -38.12 13.40 26.59
N ALA A 329 -37.40 13.37 25.48
CA ALA A 329 -36.10 12.71 25.35
C ALA A 329 -35.03 13.67 24.80
N THR A 330 -33.78 13.41 25.12
CA THR A 330 -32.62 14.24 24.73
C THR A 330 -31.52 13.39 24.12
N VAL A 331 -30.68 14.05 23.28
CA VAL A 331 -29.44 13.52 22.72
C VAL A 331 -28.35 14.56 22.87
N THR A 332 -27.09 14.12 22.87
CA THR A 332 -25.91 15.02 23.01
C THR A 332 -25.10 15.12 21.71
N ASP A 333 -25.43 14.31 20.71
CA ASP A 333 -24.72 14.20 19.44
C ASP A 333 -25.06 15.30 18.42
N GLY A 334 -25.92 16.27 18.79
CA GLY A 334 -26.38 17.37 17.93
C GLY A 334 -27.47 16.97 16.92
N GLY A 335 -28.03 15.79 17.04
CA GLY A 335 -29.18 15.34 16.25
C GLY A 335 -30.49 16.01 16.67
N THR A 336 -31.54 15.75 15.91
CA THR A 336 -32.90 16.24 16.16
C THR A 336 -33.80 15.09 16.59
N VAL A 337 -34.47 15.26 17.75
CA VAL A 337 -35.41 14.26 18.26
C VAL A 337 -36.83 14.57 17.78
N THR A 338 -37.49 13.58 17.22
CA THR A 338 -38.90 13.59 16.81
C THR A 338 -39.67 12.53 17.58
N TYR A 339 -40.99 12.67 17.74
CA TYR A 339 -41.83 11.79 18.52
C TYR A 339 -42.98 11.26 17.68
N GLN A 340 -43.47 10.07 18.07
CA GLN A 340 -44.72 9.51 17.60
C GLN A 340 -45.37 8.75 18.78
N TRP A 341 -46.64 9.08 19.11
CA TRP A 341 -47.41 8.39 20.09
C TRP A 341 -48.28 7.28 19.49
N TYR A 342 -48.50 6.25 20.27
CA TYR A 342 -49.32 5.10 19.93
C TYR A 342 -50.29 4.83 21.06
N LYS A 343 -51.51 4.33 20.76
CA LYS A 343 -52.45 3.78 21.67
C LYS A 343 -52.77 2.35 21.23
N ASP A 344 -52.61 1.37 22.16
CA ASP A 344 -52.85 -0.05 21.90
C ASP A 344 -52.13 -0.55 20.64
N ASP A 345 -50.87 -0.11 20.46
CA ASP A 345 -49.97 -0.34 19.33
C ASP A 345 -50.35 0.31 17.98
N GLU A 346 -51.45 1.08 17.91
CA GLU A 346 -51.82 1.84 16.73
C GLU A 346 -51.31 3.30 16.83
N PRO A 347 -50.72 3.88 15.78
CA PRO A 347 -50.25 5.26 15.82
C PRO A 347 -51.41 6.26 15.99
N ILE A 348 -51.25 7.23 16.88
CA ILE A 348 -52.19 8.34 17.02
C ILE A 348 -51.78 9.38 15.97
N GLU A 349 -52.67 9.64 14.98
CA GLU A 349 -52.40 10.60 13.92
C GLU A 349 -52.10 11.99 14.50
N ASP A 350 -51.09 12.66 13.93
CA ASP A 350 -50.64 14.04 14.24
C ASP A 350 -50.10 14.23 15.68
N GLU A 351 -50.03 13.20 16.51
CA GLU A 351 -49.47 13.29 17.87
C GLU A 351 -47.94 13.09 17.85
N THR A 352 -47.23 14.16 17.50
CA THR A 352 -45.77 14.22 17.35
C THR A 352 -45.07 15.13 18.36
N SER A 353 -45.82 15.55 19.41
CA SER A 353 -45.25 16.37 20.50
C SER A 353 -44.55 15.51 21.55
N ALA A 354 -43.63 16.10 22.32
CA ALA A 354 -42.94 15.41 23.43
C ALA A 354 -43.90 15.01 24.57
N SER A 355 -45.09 15.56 24.62
CA SER A 355 -46.13 15.23 25.63
C SER A 355 -47.46 14.96 24.96
N LEU A 356 -48.27 14.09 25.57
CA LEU A 356 -49.60 13.72 25.11
C LEU A 356 -50.61 13.88 26.26
N THR A 357 -51.72 14.57 25.98
CA THR A 357 -52.86 14.63 26.94
C THR A 357 -53.85 13.51 26.62
N VAL A 358 -54.15 12.66 27.57
CA VAL A 358 -55.03 11.51 27.39
C VAL A 358 -56.24 11.56 28.35
N THR A 359 -57.40 11.10 27.85
CA THR A 359 -58.69 11.06 28.59
C THR A 359 -59.29 9.66 28.57
N GLU A 360 -58.67 8.72 27.84
CA GLU A 360 -59.18 7.37 27.65
C GLU A 360 -58.20 6.35 28.20
N GLY A 361 -58.75 5.23 28.70
CA GLY A 361 -57.93 4.09 29.08
C GLY A 361 -57.32 3.40 27.87
N GLY A 362 -56.18 2.76 28.10
CA GLY A 362 -55.42 2.02 27.07
C GLY A 362 -53.92 1.99 27.38
N THR A 363 -53.18 1.27 26.59
CA THR A 363 -51.70 1.26 26.65
C THR A 363 -51.15 2.32 25.71
N TYR A 364 -50.47 3.33 26.29
CA TYR A 364 -49.86 4.40 25.53
C TYR A 364 -48.36 4.16 25.44
N LYS A 365 -47.79 4.37 24.21
CA LYS A 365 -46.39 4.23 23.91
C LYS A 365 -45.89 5.44 23.16
N VAL A 366 -44.75 6.01 23.56
CA VAL A 366 -44.04 7.02 22.81
C VAL A 366 -42.76 6.44 22.20
N VAL A 367 -42.52 6.74 20.93
CA VAL A 367 -41.28 6.45 20.24
C VAL A 367 -40.58 7.78 19.99
N ALA A 368 -39.38 7.96 20.54
CA ALA A 368 -38.49 9.09 20.27
C ALA A 368 -37.43 8.66 19.26
N THR A 369 -37.30 9.36 18.16
CA THR A 369 -36.33 9.06 17.10
C THR A 369 -35.37 10.24 16.94
N ASN A 370 -34.07 9.97 17.16
CA ASN A 370 -32.98 10.89 16.84
C ASN A 370 -32.62 10.77 15.37
N THR A 371 -32.49 11.90 14.67
CA THR A 371 -31.92 12.00 13.32
C THR A 371 -30.69 12.89 13.37
N ASN A 372 -29.51 12.30 13.12
CA ASN A 372 -28.23 13.02 13.05
C ASN A 372 -27.60 12.79 11.68
N THR A 373 -27.69 13.77 10.79
CA THR A 373 -27.12 13.73 9.42
C THR A 373 -25.60 13.80 9.40
N SER A 374 -24.97 14.15 10.53
CA SER A 374 -23.51 14.15 10.69
C SER A 374 -22.95 12.78 11.14
N ALA A 375 -23.82 11.84 11.52
CA ALA A 375 -23.42 10.48 11.85
C ALA A 375 -22.84 9.78 10.59
N THR A 376 -21.71 9.08 10.76
CA THR A 376 -21.02 8.37 9.67
C THR A 376 -21.46 6.92 9.53
N GLY A 377 -22.21 6.41 10.51
CA GLY A 377 -22.90 5.13 10.50
C GLY A 377 -24.40 5.29 10.26
N SER A 378 -25.24 4.68 11.10
CA SER A 378 -26.71 4.89 11.06
C SER A 378 -27.05 6.31 11.43
N GLN A 379 -27.78 7.02 10.57
CA GLN A 379 -28.19 8.40 10.81
C GLN A 379 -29.43 8.52 11.71
N THR A 380 -30.04 7.38 12.07
CA THR A 380 -31.24 7.36 12.94
C THR A 380 -31.07 6.33 14.05
N ALA A 381 -31.53 6.69 15.23
CA ALA A 381 -31.66 5.78 16.38
C ALA A 381 -32.96 6.10 17.14
N SER A 382 -33.63 5.10 17.70
CA SER A 382 -34.90 5.28 18.37
C SER A 382 -34.91 4.59 19.73
N ALA A 383 -35.66 5.18 20.68
CA ALA A 383 -36.01 4.62 21.96
C ALA A 383 -37.52 4.73 22.17
N ASN A 384 -38.07 3.90 23.02
CA ASN A 384 -39.50 3.95 23.36
C ASN A 384 -39.75 3.70 24.85
N GLN A 385 -40.89 4.22 25.33
CA GLN A 385 -41.47 3.94 26.63
C GLN A 385 -42.97 3.71 26.51
N SER A 386 -43.58 3.01 27.46
CA SER A 386 -45.01 2.76 27.51
C SER A 386 -45.53 2.78 28.93
N CYS A 387 -46.82 3.12 29.07
CA CYS A 387 -47.56 3.03 30.32
C CYS A 387 -49.01 2.64 30.06
N THR A 388 -49.71 2.23 31.09
CA THR A 388 -51.16 1.89 31.05
C THR A 388 -51.97 2.96 31.77
N ILE A 389 -52.99 3.48 31.11
CA ILE A 389 -54.00 4.38 31.72
C ILE A 389 -55.25 3.60 31.99
N THR A 390 -55.70 3.64 33.23
CA THR A 390 -56.97 3.00 33.70
C THR A 390 -57.97 4.09 33.99
N VAL A 391 -59.20 3.96 33.49
CA VAL A 391 -60.32 4.87 33.83
C VAL A 391 -61.25 4.18 34.79
N GLN A 392 -61.56 4.84 35.92
CA GLN A 392 -62.47 4.38 36.98
C GLN A 392 -63.79 5.11 36.92
#